data_5fc638e218c9356c452eb71bc69b5d2d
#
_entry.id   5fc638e218c9356c452eb71bc69b5d2d
#
_cell.length_a   1.000
_cell.length_b   1.000
_cell.length_c   1.000
_cell.angle_alpha   90.00
_cell.angle_beta   90.00
_cell.angle_gamma   90.00
#
_symmetry.space_group_name_H-M   'P 1'
#
loop_
_entity.id
_entity.type
_entity.pdbx_description
1 polymer ?
#
loop_
_entity_poly.entity_id
_entity_poly.type
_entity_poly.pdbx_seq_one_letter_code
_entity_poly.pdbx_strand_id
1 'polypeptide(L)'
;MVWRFIPVNAEETYEEFDFFFETNTPSDAEMESIRFINDVLQPEDIGLVESVQRGMQTPAFNQGRYLVDPQKSGLSEHGVHHFHGLVLDA
;
A
#
# COMPACT_ATOMS: atom_id res chain seq x y z
N MET A 1 6.48 -2.77 13.22
CA MET A 1 6.69 -3.12 11.79
C MET A 1 6.97 -1.87 11.00
N VAL A 2 7.92 -1.92 10.09
CA VAL A 2 8.22 -0.86 9.12
C VAL A 2 8.06 -1.43 7.71
N TRP A 3 7.41 -0.68 6.86
CA TRP A 3 7.24 -0.98 5.44
C TRP A 3 8.16 -0.08 4.62
N ARG A 4 8.92 -0.68 3.71
CA ARG A 4 9.77 0.04 2.79
C ARG A 4 9.38 -0.28 1.36
N PHE A 5 9.10 0.75 0.59
CA PHE A 5 8.78 0.66 -0.83
C PHE A 5 9.95 1.24 -1.62
N ILE A 6 10.53 0.43 -2.49
CA ILE A 6 11.69 0.81 -3.30
C ILE A 6 11.28 0.71 -4.77
N PRO A 7 11.16 1.84 -5.50
CA PRO A 7 10.82 1.80 -6.90
C PRO A 7 11.98 1.20 -7.70
N VAL A 8 11.69 0.16 -8.49
CA VAL A 8 12.63 -0.47 -9.41
C VAL A 8 12.56 0.18 -10.78
N ASN A 9 11.35 0.40 -11.26
CA ASN A 9 11.03 1.12 -12.50
C ASN A 9 9.59 1.64 -12.44
N ALA A 10 9.05 2.15 -13.56
CA ALA A 10 7.71 2.73 -13.61
C ALA A 10 6.56 1.73 -13.35
N GLU A 11 6.83 0.44 -13.46
CA GLU A 11 5.83 -0.62 -13.37
C GLU A 11 6.12 -1.64 -12.25
N GLU A 12 7.25 -1.48 -11.56
CA GLU A 12 7.74 -2.45 -10.60
C GLU A 12 8.26 -1.77 -9.34
N THR A 13 7.80 -2.25 -8.19
CA THR A 13 8.22 -1.81 -6.87
C THR A 13 8.65 -3.02 -6.03
N TYR A 14 9.78 -2.90 -5.37
CA TYR A 14 10.20 -3.88 -4.36
C TYR A 14 9.68 -3.45 -2.99
N GLU A 15 9.07 -4.38 -2.28
CA GLU A 15 8.57 -4.17 -0.92
C GLU A 15 9.38 -4.96 0.09
N GLU A 16 9.66 -4.35 1.22
CA GLU A 16 10.39 -4.95 2.32
C GLU A 16 9.69 -4.66 3.65
N PHE A 17 9.54 -5.71 4.46
CA PHE A 17 8.89 -5.66 5.77
C PHE A 17 9.88 -5.97 6.87
N ASP A 18 10.16 -5.01 7.71
CA ASP A 18 10.95 -5.19 8.92
C ASP A 18 10.04 -5.31 10.15
N PHE A 19 10.15 -6.41 10.86
CA PHE A 19 9.42 -6.64 12.11
C PHE A 19 10.35 -6.44 13.30
N PHE A 20 9.93 -5.60 14.24
CA PHE A 20 10.68 -5.29 15.47
C PHE A 20 9.88 -5.76 16.67
N PHE A 21 10.53 -6.48 17.56
CA PHE A 21 9.98 -7.03 18.80
C PHE A 21 10.77 -6.55 19.99
N GLU A 22 10.17 -6.57 21.18
CA GLU A 22 10.85 -6.20 22.43
C GLU A 22 11.93 -7.22 22.84
N THR A 23 11.82 -8.44 22.35
CA THR A 23 12.76 -9.53 22.62
C THR A 23 13.41 -10.03 21.34
N ASN A 24 14.58 -10.66 21.47
CA ASN A 24 15.30 -11.23 20.33
C ASN A 24 14.63 -12.50 19.74
N THR A 25 13.64 -13.05 20.43
CA THR A 25 12.90 -14.22 19.97
C THR A 25 11.41 -13.86 19.97
N PRO A 26 10.78 -13.78 18.78
CA PRO A 26 9.35 -13.55 18.70
C PRO A 26 8.55 -14.65 19.40
N SER A 27 7.46 -14.26 20.06
CA SER A 27 6.47 -15.19 20.60
C SER A 27 5.70 -15.90 19.49
N ASP A 28 5.00 -16.99 19.83
CA ASP A 28 4.18 -17.73 18.86
C ASP A 28 3.08 -16.83 18.23
N ALA A 29 2.47 -15.95 19.02
CA ALA A 29 1.45 -14.99 18.54
C ALA A 29 2.04 -13.95 17.56
N GLU A 30 3.26 -13.46 17.83
CA GLU A 30 3.97 -12.55 16.93
C GLU A 30 4.35 -13.26 15.62
N MET A 31 4.82 -14.51 15.72
CA MET A 31 5.10 -15.34 14.53
C MET A 31 3.85 -15.65 13.72
N GLU A 32 2.70 -15.86 14.36
CA GLU A 32 1.42 -16.03 13.66
C GLU A 32 1.02 -14.77 12.90
N SER A 33 1.22 -13.59 13.49
CA SER A 33 0.97 -12.31 12.84
C SER A 33 1.85 -12.11 11.61
N ILE A 34 3.14 -12.48 11.67
CA ILE A 34 4.04 -12.43 10.51
C ILE A 34 3.54 -13.37 9.40
N ARG A 35 3.17 -14.61 9.75
CA ARG A 35 2.65 -15.56 8.77
C ARG A 35 1.35 -15.08 8.12
N PHE A 36 0.44 -14.49 8.91
CA PHE A 36 -0.79 -13.93 8.36
C PHE A 36 -0.51 -12.83 7.33
N ILE A 37 0.41 -11.92 7.62
CA ILE A 37 0.80 -10.86 6.69
C ILE A 37 1.42 -11.48 5.43
N ASN A 38 2.36 -12.41 5.57
CA ASN A 38 3.09 -12.99 4.46
C ASN A 38 2.26 -13.94 3.58
N ASP A 39 1.42 -14.77 4.20
CA ASP A 39 0.79 -15.90 3.52
C ASP A 39 -0.66 -15.59 3.10
N VAL A 40 -1.28 -14.56 3.69
CA VAL A 40 -2.68 -14.20 3.42
C VAL A 40 -2.77 -12.78 2.86
N LEU A 41 -2.35 -11.77 3.62
CA LEU A 41 -2.56 -10.37 3.26
C LEU A 41 -1.77 -9.98 2.01
N GLN A 42 -0.47 -10.27 1.98
CA GLN A 42 0.37 -9.88 0.84
C GLN A 42 -0.03 -10.54 -0.50
N PRO A 43 -0.33 -11.84 -0.58
CA PRO A 43 -0.80 -12.42 -1.84
C PRO A 43 -2.12 -11.81 -2.35
N GLU A 44 -3.03 -11.42 -1.45
CA GLU A 44 -4.27 -10.73 -1.80
C GLU A 44 -3.97 -9.34 -2.39
N ASP A 45 -3.18 -8.54 -1.70
CA ASP A 45 -2.83 -7.18 -2.11
C ASP A 45 -2.02 -7.15 -3.41
N ILE A 46 -1.02 -8.03 -3.56
CA ILE A 46 -0.21 -8.14 -4.78
C ILE A 46 -1.09 -8.45 -5.98
N GLY A 47 -1.99 -9.42 -5.85
CA GLY A 47 -2.93 -9.79 -6.94
C GLY A 47 -3.82 -8.62 -7.37
N LEU A 48 -4.29 -7.83 -6.41
CA LEU A 48 -5.09 -6.64 -6.66
C LEU A 48 -4.27 -5.55 -7.36
N VAL A 49 -3.11 -5.21 -6.82
CA VAL A 49 -2.22 -4.16 -7.35
C VAL A 49 -1.77 -4.48 -8.77
N GLU A 50 -1.37 -5.72 -9.06
CA GLU A 50 -1.00 -6.14 -10.41
C GLU A 50 -2.20 -6.06 -11.38
N SER A 51 -3.40 -6.37 -10.92
CA SER A 51 -4.62 -6.24 -11.74
C SER A 51 -4.91 -4.77 -12.05
N VAL A 52 -4.77 -3.89 -11.07
CA VAL A 52 -4.92 -2.43 -11.24
C VAL A 52 -3.88 -1.90 -12.22
N GLN A 53 -2.61 -2.31 -12.10
CA GLN A 53 -1.54 -1.90 -13.01
C GLN A 53 -1.89 -2.24 -14.47
N ARG A 54 -2.38 -3.47 -14.72
CA ARG A 54 -2.84 -3.86 -16.07
C ARG A 54 -4.00 -2.99 -16.56
N GLY A 55 -4.94 -2.65 -15.67
CA GLY A 55 -6.07 -1.77 -15.98
C GLY A 55 -5.62 -0.35 -16.35
N MET A 56 -4.65 0.19 -15.62
CA MET A 56 -4.11 1.54 -15.84
C MET A 56 -3.35 1.67 -17.17
N GLN A 57 -2.81 0.57 -17.70
CA GLN A 57 -2.13 0.54 -19.01
C GLN A 57 -3.11 0.55 -20.21
N THR A 58 -4.40 0.41 -19.98
CA THR A 58 -5.38 0.41 -21.07
C THR A 58 -5.66 1.83 -21.59
N PRO A 59 -5.96 1.98 -22.90
CA PRO A 59 -6.33 3.29 -23.47
C PRO A 59 -7.62 3.89 -22.87
N ALA A 60 -8.42 3.08 -22.18
CA ALA A 60 -9.64 3.52 -21.53
C ALA A 60 -9.38 4.24 -20.20
N PHE A 61 -8.22 4.00 -19.56
CA PHE A 61 -7.84 4.67 -18.33
C PHE A 61 -7.14 6.01 -18.67
N ASN A 62 -7.68 7.09 -18.15
CA ASN A 62 -7.09 8.42 -18.32
C ASN A 62 -6.91 9.17 -17.01
N GLN A 63 -7.63 8.80 -15.95
CA GLN A 63 -7.62 9.51 -14.68
C GLN A 63 -8.21 8.67 -13.55
N GLY A 64 -7.53 8.66 -12.40
CA GLY A 64 -8.11 8.28 -11.11
C GLY A 64 -8.93 9.44 -10.52
N ARG A 65 -9.91 9.10 -9.66
CA ARG A 65 -10.72 10.11 -8.94
C ARG A 65 -10.71 9.78 -7.46
N TYR A 66 -10.56 10.80 -6.64
CA TYR A 66 -10.65 10.68 -5.19
C TYR A 66 -12.05 11.04 -4.71
N LEU A 67 -12.57 10.22 -3.78
CA LEU A 67 -13.77 10.55 -3.04
C LEU A 67 -13.40 11.41 -1.83
N VAL A 68 -13.68 12.70 -1.91
CA VAL A 68 -13.43 13.64 -0.81
C VAL A 68 -14.76 14.20 -0.32
N ASP A 69 -15.14 13.89 0.91
CA ASP A 69 -16.36 14.43 1.53
C ASP A 69 -16.05 15.59 2.49
N PRO A 70 -17.00 16.55 2.67
CA PRO A 70 -16.82 17.71 3.56
C PRO A 70 -16.65 17.32 5.05
N GLN A 71 -17.18 16.17 5.46
CA GLN A 71 -17.13 15.69 6.84
C GLN A 71 -15.80 14.97 7.14
N LYS A 72 -14.99 14.69 6.12
CA LYS A 72 -13.73 13.92 6.23
C LYS A 72 -13.94 12.59 6.96
N SER A 73 -14.97 11.86 6.58
CA SER A 73 -15.28 10.54 7.15
C SER A 73 -14.14 9.54 6.92
N GLY A 74 -14.21 8.39 7.56
CA GLY A 74 -13.25 7.30 7.34
C GLY A 74 -13.24 6.73 5.91
N LEU A 75 -14.25 7.04 5.09
CA LEU A 75 -14.33 6.67 3.68
C LEU A 75 -13.79 7.77 2.75
N SER A 76 -13.42 8.94 3.29
CA SER A 76 -12.92 10.07 2.51
C SER A 76 -11.42 9.94 2.23
N GLU A 77 -11.04 10.08 0.97
CA GLU A 77 -9.64 10.03 0.52
C GLU A 77 -8.93 11.40 0.62
N HIS A 78 -9.37 12.27 1.53
CA HIS A 78 -8.79 13.61 1.71
C HIS A 78 -7.31 13.60 2.07
N GLY A 79 -6.82 12.58 2.78
CA GLY A 79 -5.40 12.41 3.09
C GLY A 79 -4.55 12.16 1.85
N VAL A 80 -5.01 11.28 0.96
CA VAL A 80 -4.35 10.99 -0.33
C VAL A 80 -4.37 12.23 -1.22
N HIS A 81 -5.52 12.90 -1.33
CA HIS A 81 -5.66 14.15 -2.09
C HIS A 81 -4.70 15.24 -1.59
N HIS A 82 -4.59 15.40 -0.26
CA HIS A 82 -3.66 16.36 0.34
C HIS A 82 -2.20 16.02 0.01
N PHE A 83 -1.81 14.75 0.16
CA PHE A 83 -0.45 14.30 -0.15
C PHE A 83 -0.07 14.55 -1.61
N HIS A 84 -0.97 14.26 -2.54
CA HIS A 84 -0.75 14.55 -3.96
C HIS A 84 -0.58 16.05 -4.23
N GLY A 85 -1.33 16.92 -3.51
CA GLY A 85 -1.12 18.36 -3.56
C GLY A 85 0.30 18.75 -3.16
N LEU A 86 0.81 18.20 -2.06
CA LEU A 86 2.19 18.46 -1.61
C LEU A 86 3.24 18.02 -2.64
N VAL A 87 3.02 16.90 -3.33
CA VAL A 87 3.93 16.42 -4.40
C VAL A 87 3.91 17.35 -5.61
N LEU A 88 2.74 17.91 -5.97
CA LEU A 88 2.61 18.82 -7.11
C LEU A 88 3.21 20.19 -6.83
N ASP A 89 3.26 20.61 -5.56
CA ASP A 89 3.79 21.91 -5.12
C ASP A 89 5.32 21.87 -4.85
N ALA A 90 5.93 20.69 -4.88
CA ALA A 90 7.36 20.49 -4.62
C ALA A 90 8.21 20.67 -5.89
#